data_cbefe2305550eaf8e6637175d2aa9e6b
#
_entry.id   cbefe2305550eaf8e6637175d2aa9e6b
#
_cell.length_a   1.000
_cell.length_b   1.000
_cell.length_c   1.000
_cell.angle_alpha   90.00
_cell.angle_beta   90.00
_cell.angle_gamma   90.00
#
_symmetry.space_group_name_H-M   'P 1'
#
loop_
_entity.id
_entity.type
_entity.pdbx_description
1 polymer ?
#
loop_
_entity_poly.entity_id
_entity_poly.type
_entity_poly.pdbx_seq_one_letter_code
_entity_poly.pdbx_strand_id
1 'polypeptide(L)'
;MPERVTWRLYWATPLVGALGGWLASLVGWPLPWMIGSLLAVMLVRCLADLPLAEVPGARKCGQWIVGIGIGLHFTPAVIEQVLAHSVIIVFGAVATTLSSVLAIAFMRRSGEDRATAFFASMPGGASEMVNLGQRHGAVLSRVAAAQSLRLLLVVLLVPAAFQYLLGGGQPGPHQAAPVDWHWLALLFPAGALVALGWQKLRQPNPWLLGPLLLAAGVSLGFDLHIGLPAGSSGVGQWLIGSALGCHFNRSFFRSAPAFVSRTLVCTLWMMFAAALAAELLGWLXXXXXXXXXXXXXXHRRAEPDRRSLAALGAAGHRLAGTEAIAGAVPRRAVLPLLEEARRLIXXXXXXXXSSPPRAGFFSGRGQRHTAAPTM
;
A
#
# COMPACT_ATOMS: atom_id res chain seq x y z
N MET A 1 -23.20 -35.69 -0.71
CA MET A 1 -22.37 -36.25 -1.79
C MET A 1 -21.59 -35.06 -2.43
N PRO A 2 -20.27 -35.11 -2.55
CA PRO A 2 -19.57 -34.07 -3.29
C PRO A 2 -19.99 -34.18 -4.76
N GLU A 3 -20.62 -33.11 -5.26
CA GLU A 3 -20.93 -33.02 -6.69
C GLU A 3 -19.63 -33.24 -7.47
N ARG A 4 -19.63 -34.19 -8.37
CA ARG A 4 -18.50 -34.42 -9.27
C ARG A 4 -18.36 -33.17 -10.15
N VAL A 5 -17.48 -32.28 -9.74
CA VAL A 5 -17.12 -31.11 -10.57
C VAL A 5 -16.52 -31.66 -11.84
N THR A 6 -17.26 -31.56 -12.93
CA THR A 6 -16.77 -32.01 -14.22
C THR A 6 -15.55 -31.15 -14.61
N TRP A 7 -14.55 -31.77 -15.22
CA TRP A 7 -13.32 -31.07 -15.63
C TRP A 7 -13.61 -29.82 -16.51
N ARG A 8 -14.76 -29.79 -17.18
CA ARG A 8 -15.23 -28.64 -17.97
C ARG A 8 -15.41 -27.39 -17.11
N LEU A 9 -15.85 -27.55 -15.85
CA LEU A 9 -16.06 -26.43 -14.93
C LEU A 9 -14.75 -25.80 -14.44
N TYR A 10 -13.69 -26.61 -14.39
CA TYR A 10 -12.35 -26.06 -14.07
C TYR A 10 -11.86 -25.11 -15.18
N TRP A 11 -12.12 -25.42 -16.45
CA TRP A 11 -11.71 -24.56 -17.56
C TRP A 11 -12.65 -23.37 -17.76
N ALA A 12 -13.91 -23.49 -17.35
CA ALA A 12 -14.87 -22.37 -17.42
C ALA A 12 -14.46 -21.22 -16.53
N THR A 13 -13.88 -21.50 -15.35
CA THR A 13 -13.48 -20.47 -14.39
C THR A 13 -12.46 -19.46 -14.99
N PRO A 14 -11.31 -19.90 -15.53
CA PRO A 14 -10.37 -18.93 -16.14
C PRO A 14 -10.94 -18.24 -17.37
N LEU A 15 -11.80 -18.88 -18.16
CA LEU A 15 -12.43 -18.25 -19.32
C LEU A 15 -13.35 -17.10 -18.89
N VAL A 16 -14.21 -17.33 -17.87
CA VAL A 16 -15.08 -16.30 -17.29
C VAL A 16 -14.20 -15.17 -16.72
N GLY A 17 -13.12 -15.54 -16.01
CA GLY A 17 -12.20 -14.58 -15.44
C GLY A 17 -11.48 -13.74 -16.51
N ALA A 18 -11.06 -14.38 -17.60
CA ALA A 18 -10.40 -13.68 -18.71
C ALA A 18 -11.34 -12.65 -19.36
N LEU A 19 -12.60 -13.06 -19.60
CA LEU A 19 -13.61 -12.16 -20.14
C LEU A 19 -13.84 -10.96 -19.22
N GLY A 20 -13.96 -11.22 -17.90
CA GLY A 20 -14.13 -10.16 -16.90
C GLY A 20 -12.94 -9.21 -16.84
N GLY A 21 -11.72 -9.75 -16.88
CA GLY A 21 -10.50 -8.95 -16.89
C GLY A 21 -10.39 -8.07 -18.14
N TRP A 22 -10.74 -8.65 -19.29
CA TRP A 22 -10.76 -7.93 -20.56
C TRP A 22 -11.80 -6.79 -20.53
N LEU A 23 -13.02 -7.07 -20.09
CA LEU A 23 -14.08 -6.03 -19.97
C LEU A 23 -13.64 -4.90 -19.03
N ALA A 24 -13.05 -5.25 -17.89
CA ALA A 24 -12.55 -4.26 -16.94
C ALA A 24 -11.43 -3.39 -17.53
N SER A 25 -10.60 -4.00 -18.41
CA SER A 25 -9.52 -3.26 -19.09
C SER A 25 -10.06 -2.23 -20.09
N LEU A 26 -11.19 -2.53 -20.74
CA LEU A 26 -11.85 -1.59 -21.65
C LEU A 26 -12.41 -0.35 -20.91
N VAL A 27 -12.84 -0.54 -19.67
CA VAL A 27 -13.39 0.56 -18.84
C VAL A 27 -12.27 1.36 -18.16
N GLY A 28 -11.01 0.91 -18.24
CA GLY A 28 -9.88 1.58 -17.56
C GLY A 28 -9.90 1.39 -16.06
N TRP A 29 -10.44 0.27 -15.57
CA TRP A 29 -10.48 -0.01 -14.14
C TRP A 29 -9.08 -0.28 -13.59
N PRO A 30 -8.76 0.14 -12.35
CA PRO A 30 -7.47 -0.22 -11.75
C PRO A 30 -7.34 -1.73 -11.58
N LEU A 31 -6.16 -2.27 -11.84
CA LEU A 31 -5.88 -3.71 -11.78
C LEU A 31 -6.94 -4.54 -12.51
N PRO A 32 -7.22 -4.26 -13.79
CA PRO A 32 -8.40 -4.81 -14.48
C PRO A 32 -8.42 -6.34 -14.51
N TRP A 33 -7.24 -6.95 -14.69
CA TRP A 33 -7.13 -8.42 -14.75
C TRP A 33 -7.42 -9.09 -13.41
N MET A 34 -7.17 -8.43 -12.28
CA MET A 34 -7.48 -8.98 -10.95
C MET A 34 -8.93 -8.71 -10.56
N ILE A 35 -9.35 -7.45 -10.61
CA ILE A 35 -10.70 -7.03 -10.18
C ILE A 35 -11.76 -7.57 -11.15
N GLY A 36 -11.54 -7.45 -12.45
CA GLY A 36 -12.47 -7.92 -13.47
C GLY A 36 -12.69 -9.43 -13.40
N SER A 37 -11.61 -10.20 -13.29
CA SER A 37 -11.73 -11.66 -13.20
C SER A 37 -12.42 -12.10 -11.91
N LEU A 38 -12.10 -11.45 -10.78
CA LEU A 38 -12.74 -11.72 -9.49
C LEU A 38 -14.24 -11.46 -9.56
N LEU A 39 -14.64 -10.26 -10.04
CA LEU A 39 -16.05 -9.88 -10.13
C LEU A 39 -16.83 -10.77 -11.09
N ALA A 40 -16.27 -11.07 -12.26
CA ALA A 40 -16.95 -11.90 -13.26
C ALA A 40 -17.23 -13.31 -12.70
N VAL A 41 -16.21 -13.96 -12.11
CA VAL A 41 -16.38 -15.30 -11.53
C VAL A 41 -17.36 -15.26 -10.36
N MET A 42 -17.25 -14.25 -9.48
CA MET A 42 -18.18 -14.07 -8.36
C MET A 42 -19.61 -13.89 -8.84
N LEU A 43 -19.84 -13.01 -9.84
CA LEU A 43 -21.18 -12.74 -10.37
C LEU A 43 -21.80 -13.99 -10.99
N VAL A 44 -21.05 -14.73 -11.79
CA VAL A 44 -21.54 -15.97 -12.41
C VAL A 44 -21.91 -17.00 -11.32
N ARG A 45 -21.11 -17.15 -10.29
CA ARG A 45 -21.41 -18.08 -9.18
C ARG A 45 -22.62 -17.63 -8.35
N CYS A 46 -22.78 -16.32 -8.16
CA CYS A 46 -23.86 -15.77 -7.32
C CYS A 46 -25.18 -15.64 -8.07
N LEU A 47 -25.17 -15.26 -9.36
CA LEU A 47 -26.37 -15.00 -10.14
C LEU A 47 -26.83 -16.23 -10.92
N ALA A 48 -25.92 -16.89 -11.65
CA ALA A 48 -26.23 -18.07 -12.46
C ALA A 48 -26.15 -19.39 -11.66
N ASP A 49 -25.65 -19.32 -10.42
CA ASP A 49 -25.48 -20.46 -9.51
C ASP A 49 -24.67 -21.61 -10.15
N LEU A 50 -23.76 -21.25 -11.07
CA LEU A 50 -22.87 -22.22 -11.70
C LEU A 50 -21.75 -22.62 -10.73
N PRO A 51 -21.49 -23.92 -10.52
CA PRO A 51 -20.47 -24.37 -9.57
C PRO A 51 -19.06 -24.26 -10.14
N LEU A 52 -18.65 -23.04 -10.53
CA LEU A 52 -17.28 -22.77 -10.99
C LEU A 52 -16.29 -23.14 -9.88
N ALA A 53 -15.23 -23.83 -10.24
CA ALA A 53 -14.23 -24.33 -9.30
C ALA A 53 -12.86 -23.71 -9.57
N GLU A 54 -12.11 -23.49 -8.51
CA GLU A 54 -10.72 -23.02 -8.63
C GLU A 54 -9.86 -24.09 -9.32
N VAL A 55 -9.17 -23.70 -10.40
CA VAL A 55 -8.24 -24.60 -11.07
C VAL A 55 -7.10 -24.94 -10.11
N PRO A 56 -6.84 -26.24 -9.84
CA PRO A 56 -5.77 -26.61 -8.91
C PRO A 56 -4.43 -26.01 -9.31
N GLY A 57 -3.83 -25.24 -8.41
CA GLY A 57 -2.54 -24.62 -8.64
C GLY A 57 -2.58 -23.26 -9.33
N ALA A 58 -3.71 -22.86 -9.93
CA ALA A 58 -3.77 -21.56 -10.66
C ALA A 58 -3.41 -20.38 -9.77
N ARG A 59 -3.97 -20.34 -8.56
CA ARG A 59 -3.64 -19.26 -7.59
C ARG A 59 -2.16 -19.27 -7.21
N LYS A 60 -1.56 -20.46 -7.04
CA LYS A 60 -0.13 -20.60 -6.75
C LYS A 60 0.73 -20.04 -7.89
N CYS A 61 0.38 -20.39 -9.13
CA CYS A 61 1.08 -19.87 -10.32
C CYS A 61 0.95 -18.35 -10.41
N GLY A 62 -0.26 -17.82 -10.19
CA GLY A 62 -0.49 -16.38 -10.18
C GLY A 62 0.34 -15.66 -9.11
N GLN A 63 0.35 -16.21 -7.88
CA GLN A 63 1.14 -15.67 -6.77
C GLN A 63 2.64 -15.71 -7.08
N TRP A 64 3.11 -16.78 -7.71
CA TRP A 64 4.51 -16.96 -8.09
C TRP A 64 4.95 -15.87 -9.09
N ILE A 65 4.17 -15.67 -10.15
CA ILE A 65 4.44 -14.63 -11.17
C ILE A 65 4.45 -13.24 -10.53
N VAL A 66 3.40 -12.92 -9.76
CA VAL A 66 3.24 -11.61 -9.10
C VAL A 66 4.34 -11.40 -8.05
N GLY A 67 4.70 -12.46 -7.30
CA GLY A 67 5.75 -12.41 -6.30
C GLY A 67 7.11 -12.03 -6.90
N ILE A 68 7.50 -12.69 -8.00
CA ILE A 68 8.74 -12.35 -8.72
C ILE A 68 8.65 -10.90 -9.22
N GLY A 69 7.52 -10.53 -9.85
CA GLY A 69 7.34 -9.16 -10.37
C GLY A 69 7.51 -8.10 -9.30
N ILE A 70 6.85 -8.27 -8.15
CA ILE A 70 6.97 -7.32 -7.03
C ILE A 70 8.42 -7.30 -6.52
N GLY A 71 9.04 -8.49 -6.36
CA GLY A 71 10.42 -8.61 -5.85
C GLY A 71 11.43 -7.85 -6.71
N LEU A 72 11.28 -7.90 -8.03
CA LEU A 72 12.18 -7.18 -8.95
C LEU A 72 12.08 -5.65 -8.83
N HIS A 73 11.00 -5.11 -8.23
CA HIS A 73 10.88 -3.67 -7.98
C HIS A 73 11.64 -3.21 -6.71
N PHE A 74 12.19 -4.13 -5.91
CA PHE A 74 12.98 -3.79 -4.73
C PHE A 74 14.41 -3.41 -5.14
N THR A 75 14.59 -2.14 -5.46
CA THR A 75 15.92 -1.55 -5.74
C THR A 75 16.52 -1.00 -4.44
N PRO A 76 17.84 -0.71 -4.39
CA PRO A 76 18.44 -0.05 -3.23
C PRO A 76 17.74 1.25 -2.83
N ALA A 77 17.30 2.04 -3.81
CA ALA A 77 16.56 3.28 -3.56
C ALA A 77 15.22 3.03 -2.84
N VAL A 78 14.50 1.97 -3.22
CA VAL A 78 13.24 1.59 -2.55
C VAL A 78 13.50 1.16 -1.10
N ILE A 79 14.55 0.37 -0.86
CA ILE A 79 14.91 -0.06 0.50
C ILE A 79 15.28 1.15 1.37
N GLU A 80 16.05 2.09 0.83
CA GLU A 80 16.41 3.32 1.53
C GLU A 80 15.15 4.10 1.95
N GLN A 81 14.17 4.23 1.05
CA GLN A 81 12.89 4.86 1.36
C GLN A 81 12.11 4.10 2.45
N VAL A 82 12.07 2.76 2.37
CA VAL A 82 11.38 1.93 3.37
C VAL A 82 12.04 2.10 4.74
N LEU A 83 13.38 2.10 4.79
CA LEU A 83 14.11 2.28 6.05
C LEU A 83 13.89 3.69 6.62
N ALA A 84 13.93 4.71 5.77
CA ALA A 84 13.68 6.10 6.16
C ALA A 84 12.29 6.29 6.78
N HIS A 85 11.29 5.53 6.32
CA HIS A 85 9.91 5.63 6.79
C HIS A 85 9.49 4.46 7.70
N SER A 86 10.45 3.64 8.15
CA SER A 86 10.18 2.41 8.92
C SER A 86 9.35 2.64 10.18
N VAL A 87 9.61 3.72 10.93
CA VAL A 87 8.87 4.07 12.15
C VAL A 87 7.40 4.33 11.82
N ILE A 88 7.14 5.07 10.74
CA ILE A 88 5.78 5.40 10.28
C ILE A 88 5.05 4.11 9.86
N ILE A 89 5.74 3.23 9.13
CA ILE A 89 5.19 1.95 8.65
C ILE A 89 4.79 1.08 9.85
N VAL A 90 5.68 0.93 10.84
CA VAL A 90 5.41 0.13 12.05
C VAL A 90 4.26 0.73 12.85
N PHE A 91 4.26 2.05 13.04
CA PHE A 91 3.18 2.73 13.77
C PHE A 91 1.83 2.54 13.05
N GLY A 92 1.80 2.67 11.72
CA GLY A 92 0.60 2.43 10.91
C GLY A 92 0.08 1.01 11.07
N ALA A 93 0.99 0.02 11.04
CA ALA A 93 0.63 -1.40 11.23
C ALA A 93 0.04 -1.65 12.63
N VAL A 94 0.63 -1.05 13.67
CA VAL A 94 0.10 -1.16 15.04
C VAL A 94 -1.27 -0.48 15.14
N ALA A 95 -1.42 0.72 14.58
CA ALA A 95 -2.69 1.47 14.60
C ALA A 95 -3.82 0.69 13.91
N THR A 96 -3.54 0.10 12.74
CA THR A 96 -4.54 -0.71 12.02
C THR A 96 -4.89 -1.98 12.79
N THR A 97 -3.92 -2.61 13.44
CA THR A 97 -4.17 -3.78 14.29
C THR A 97 -5.05 -3.40 15.49
N LEU A 98 -4.75 -2.27 16.14
CA LEU A 98 -5.55 -1.77 17.27
C LEU A 98 -6.99 -1.41 16.84
N SER A 99 -7.19 -0.89 15.63
CA SER A 99 -8.53 -0.58 15.13
C SER A 99 -9.42 -1.83 15.05
N SER A 100 -8.83 -3.02 14.88
CA SER A 100 -9.59 -4.27 14.85
C SER A 100 -10.23 -4.60 16.22
N VAL A 101 -9.70 -4.06 17.32
CA VAL A 101 -10.30 -4.24 18.66
C VAL A 101 -11.71 -3.63 18.70
N LEU A 102 -11.91 -2.48 18.06
CA LEU A 102 -13.22 -1.85 17.94
C LEU A 102 -14.17 -2.72 17.11
N ALA A 103 -13.68 -3.31 16.00
CA ALA A 103 -14.47 -4.22 15.19
C ALA A 103 -14.87 -5.48 15.97
N ILE A 104 -13.94 -6.05 16.75
CA ILE A 104 -14.22 -7.19 17.62
C ILE A 104 -15.31 -6.82 18.64
N ALA A 105 -15.18 -5.67 19.32
CA ALA A 105 -16.15 -5.19 20.30
C ALA A 105 -17.54 -5.00 19.66
N PHE A 106 -17.61 -4.43 18.46
CA PHE A 106 -18.86 -4.24 17.73
C PHE A 106 -19.51 -5.59 17.39
N MET A 107 -18.72 -6.54 16.85
CA MET A 107 -19.24 -7.88 16.49
C MET A 107 -19.77 -8.63 17.73
N ARG A 108 -19.05 -8.51 18.87
CA ARG A 108 -19.49 -9.13 20.13
C ARG A 108 -20.79 -8.51 20.65
N ARG A 109 -20.92 -7.19 20.60
CA ARG A 109 -22.17 -6.49 21.01
C ARG A 109 -23.35 -6.86 20.09
N SER A 110 -23.05 -7.26 18.87
CA SER A 110 -24.06 -7.68 17.89
C SER A 110 -24.49 -9.16 18.05
N GLY A 111 -24.00 -9.84 19.10
CA GLY A 111 -24.41 -11.20 19.43
C GLY A 111 -23.52 -12.30 18.90
N GLU A 112 -22.34 -11.98 18.36
CA GLU A 112 -21.41 -13.01 17.90
C GLU A 112 -20.60 -13.56 19.09
N ASP A 113 -20.32 -14.85 19.06
CA ASP A 113 -19.47 -15.48 20.07
C ASP A 113 -18.04 -14.90 20.02
N ARG A 114 -17.34 -14.99 21.14
CA ARG A 114 -16.02 -14.35 21.33
C ARG A 114 -15.00 -14.80 20.29
N ALA A 115 -14.94 -16.11 20.02
CA ALA A 115 -13.98 -16.67 19.06
C ALA A 115 -14.30 -16.23 17.65
N THR A 116 -15.56 -16.34 17.22
CA THR A 116 -15.98 -15.90 15.87
C THR A 116 -15.75 -14.41 15.67
N ALA A 117 -16.13 -13.57 16.65
CA ALA A 117 -15.91 -12.12 16.57
C ALA A 117 -14.41 -11.78 16.39
N PHE A 118 -13.54 -12.46 17.16
CA PHE A 118 -12.09 -12.26 17.09
C PHE A 118 -11.53 -12.66 15.72
N PHE A 119 -11.74 -13.93 15.32
CA PHE A 119 -11.13 -14.44 14.09
C PHE A 119 -11.76 -13.89 12.80
N ALA A 120 -12.99 -13.38 12.87
CA ALA A 120 -13.64 -12.70 11.75
C ALA A 120 -13.09 -11.27 11.55
N SER A 121 -12.78 -10.57 12.66
CA SER A 121 -12.38 -9.14 12.62
C SER A 121 -10.87 -8.93 12.54
N MET A 122 -10.07 -9.85 13.12
CA MET A 122 -8.61 -9.69 13.19
C MET A 122 -7.97 -9.80 11.80
N PRO A 123 -7.13 -8.82 11.40
CA PRO A 123 -6.41 -8.94 10.12
C PRO A 123 -5.37 -10.06 10.19
N GLY A 124 -5.41 -10.96 9.22
CA GLY A 124 -4.51 -12.10 9.14
C GLY A 124 -4.74 -12.89 7.86
N GLY A 125 -3.97 -13.94 7.65
CA GLY A 125 -4.17 -14.86 6.53
C GLY A 125 -5.52 -15.56 6.66
N ALA A 126 -6.37 -15.51 5.61
CA ALA A 126 -7.73 -16.05 5.67
C ALA A 126 -7.74 -17.52 6.12
N SER A 127 -6.91 -18.36 5.51
CA SER A 127 -6.79 -19.79 5.87
C SER A 127 -6.28 -19.97 7.30
N GLU A 128 -5.33 -19.13 7.75
CA GLU A 128 -4.79 -19.20 9.11
C GLU A 128 -5.85 -18.84 10.15
N MET A 129 -6.63 -17.79 9.88
CA MET A 129 -7.71 -17.36 10.79
C MET A 129 -8.81 -18.44 10.89
N VAL A 130 -9.12 -19.12 9.79
CA VAL A 130 -10.09 -20.24 9.80
C VAL A 130 -9.53 -21.42 10.60
N ASN A 131 -8.25 -21.79 10.37
CA ASN A 131 -7.61 -22.91 11.07
C ASN A 131 -7.50 -22.64 12.58
N LEU A 132 -7.11 -21.43 12.96
CA LEU A 132 -7.02 -21.03 14.37
C LEU A 132 -8.43 -20.94 14.98
N GLY A 133 -9.39 -20.42 14.23
CA GLY A 133 -10.79 -20.35 14.65
C GLY A 133 -11.36 -21.74 14.96
N GLN A 134 -11.01 -22.75 14.14
CA GLN A 134 -11.41 -24.14 14.37
C GLN A 134 -10.94 -24.64 15.74
N ARG A 135 -9.70 -24.35 16.08
CA ARG A 135 -9.10 -24.79 17.37
C ARG A 135 -9.74 -24.10 18.58
N HIS A 136 -10.36 -22.94 18.38
CA HIS A 136 -10.95 -22.14 19.45
C HIS A 136 -12.49 -22.11 19.40
N GLY A 137 -13.11 -23.00 18.64
CA GLY A 137 -14.56 -23.17 18.61
C GLY A 137 -15.32 -22.06 17.87
N ALA A 138 -14.66 -21.33 16.97
CA ALA A 138 -15.34 -20.32 16.15
C ALA A 138 -16.22 -20.96 15.07
N VAL A 139 -17.25 -20.24 14.63
CA VAL A 139 -18.11 -20.66 13.50
C VAL A 139 -17.33 -20.42 12.21
N LEU A 140 -16.75 -21.50 11.66
CA LEU A 140 -15.78 -21.45 10.54
C LEU A 140 -16.34 -20.79 9.29
N SER A 141 -17.62 -21.06 8.97
CA SER A 141 -18.28 -20.45 7.81
C SER A 141 -18.34 -18.92 7.93
N ARG A 142 -18.59 -18.40 9.14
CA ARG A 142 -18.62 -16.96 9.40
C ARG A 142 -17.21 -16.37 9.32
N VAL A 143 -16.20 -17.02 9.92
CA VAL A 143 -14.80 -16.55 9.84
C VAL A 143 -14.35 -16.51 8.38
N ALA A 144 -14.56 -17.59 7.62
CA ALA A 144 -14.21 -17.65 6.20
C ALA A 144 -14.93 -16.56 5.39
N ALA A 145 -16.23 -16.38 5.67
CA ALA A 145 -17.04 -15.33 5.01
C ALA A 145 -16.47 -13.93 5.27
N ALA A 146 -16.17 -13.61 6.53
CA ALA A 146 -15.64 -12.30 6.92
C ALA A 146 -14.28 -12.03 6.26
N GLN A 147 -13.38 -13.00 6.30
CA GLN A 147 -12.05 -12.90 5.70
C GLN A 147 -12.13 -12.70 4.17
N SER A 148 -13.01 -13.45 3.50
CA SER A 148 -13.23 -13.34 2.04
C SER A 148 -13.82 -11.98 1.67
N LEU A 149 -14.84 -11.51 2.41
CA LEU A 149 -15.48 -10.22 2.17
C LEU A 149 -14.47 -9.07 2.35
N ARG A 150 -13.62 -9.16 3.39
CA ARG A 150 -12.57 -8.16 3.61
C ARG A 150 -11.60 -8.11 2.43
N LEU A 151 -11.13 -9.29 1.97
CA LEU A 151 -10.24 -9.36 0.81
C LEU A 151 -10.88 -8.73 -0.43
N LEU A 152 -12.16 -9.04 -0.67
CA LEU A 152 -12.93 -8.46 -1.78
C LEU A 152 -12.94 -6.93 -1.70
N LEU A 153 -13.30 -6.38 -0.54
CA LEU A 153 -13.40 -4.92 -0.34
C LEU A 153 -12.04 -4.24 -0.50
N VAL A 154 -10.99 -4.80 0.09
CA VAL A 154 -9.64 -4.22 0.00
C VAL A 154 -9.17 -4.22 -1.47
N VAL A 155 -9.32 -5.35 -2.16
CA VAL A 155 -8.90 -5.48 -3.57
C VAL A 155 -9.68 -4.53 -4.48
N LEU A 156 -10.97 -4.30 -4.17
CA LEU A 156 -11.83 -3.42 -4.98
C LEU A 156 -11.62 -1.94 -4.66
N LEU A 157 -11.61 -1.58 -3.36
CA LEU A 157 -11.67 -0.17 -2.95
C LEU A 157 -10.30 0.50 -2.89
N VAL A 158 -9.23 -0.22 -2.47
CA VAL A 158 -7.91 0.42 -2.29
C VAL A 158 -7.34 0.90 -3.63
N PRO A 159 -7.26 0.07 -4.70
CA PRO A 159 -6.75 0.58 -5.99
C PRO A 159 -7.64 1.67 -6.58
N ALA A 160 -8.97 1.56 -6.41
CA ALA A 160 -9.91 2.58 -6.88
C ALA A 160 -9.70 3.91 -6.13
N ALA A 161 -9.49 3.86 -4.81
CA ALA A 161 -9.20 5.05 -4.01
C ALA A 161 -7.90 5.71 -4.47
N PHE A 162 -6.83 4.93 -4.69
CA PHE A 162 -5.57 5.45 -5.21
C PHE A 162 -5.73 6.10 -6.57
N GLN A 163 -6.47 5.49 -7.47
CA GLN A 163 -6.63 6.00 -8.84
C GLN A 163 -7.51 7.25 -8.90
N TYR A 164 -8.66 7.25 -8.18
CA TYR A 164 -9.68 8.28 -8.36
C TYR A 164 -9.67 9.37 -7.29
N LEU A 165 -9.26 9.07 -6.05
CA LEU A 165 -9.29 10.04 -4.95
C LEU A 165 -7.93 10.71 -4.71
N LEU A 166 -6.84 9.94 -4.80
CA LEU A 166 -5.50 10.46 -4.53
C LEU A 166 -4.80 10.98 -5.80
N GLY A 167 -5.55 11.09 -6.90
CA GLY A 167 -5.05 11.61 -8.16
C GLY A 167 -3.93 10.75 -8.72
N GLY A 168 -4.14 9.44 -8.62
CA GLY A 168 -3.15 8.42 -8.96
C GLY A 168 -2.20 8.90 -10.03
N GLY A 169 -0.96 9.11 -9.64
CA GLY A 169 0.04 9.67 -10.53
C GLY A 169 -0.09 9.01 -11.89
N GLN A 170 -0.32 9.82 -12.90
CA GLN A 170 -0.22 9.33 -14.27
C GLN A 170 1.02 8.43 -14.28
N PRO A 171 0.89 7.16 -14.63
CA PRO A 171 2.11 6.40 -14.83
C PRO A 171 2.94 7.23 -15.80
N GLY A 172 3.98 7.87 -15.27
CA GLY A 172 4.97 8.49 -16.13
C GLY A 172 5.33 7.48 -17.20
N PRO A 173 5.87 7.86 -18.34
CA PRO A 173 6.27 6.88 -19.34
C PRO A 173 7.20 5.89 -18.62
N HIS A 174 6.58 4.85 -18.08
CA HIS A 174 7.32 3.73 -17.54
C HIS A 174 8.04 3.14 -18.74
N GLN A 175 9.29 3.57 -18.91
CA GLN A 175 10.18 2.78 -19.75
C GLN A 175 10.10 1.38 -19.13
N ALA A 176 9.40 0.51 -19.82
CA ALA A 176 9.28 -0.87 -19.38
C ALA A 176 10.70 -1.36 -19.10
N ALA A 177 10.97 -1.75 -17.88
CA ALA A 177 12.29 -2.25 -17.52
C ALA A 177 12.67 -3.36 -18.49
N PRO A 178 13.91 -3.40 -18.97
CA PRO A 178 14.32 -4.40 -19.95
C PRO A 178 14.09 -5.81 -19.43
N VAL A 179 13.69 -6.70 -20.33
CA VAL A 179 13.46 -8.10 -19.98
C VAL A 179 14.77 -8.85 -20.17
N ASP A 180 15.32 -9.42 -19.11
CA ASP A 180 16.50 -10.28 -19.21
C ASP A 180 16.07 -11.73 -19.03
N TRP A 181 16.08 -12.46 -20.14
CA TRP A 181 15.62 -13.86 -20.18
C TRP A 181 16.50 -14.80 -19.37
N HIS A 182 17.81 -14.49 -19.23
CA HIS A 182 18.74 -15.32 -18.47
C HIS A 182 18.39 -15.25 -16.97
N TRP A 183 18.21 -14.04 -16.45
CA TRP A 183 17.81 -13.86 -15.05
C TRP A 183 16.43 -14.46 -14.78
N LEU A 184 15.47 -14.28 -15.69
CA LEU A 184 14.13 -14.85 -15.51
C LEU A 184 14.16 -16.37 -15.52
N ALA A 185 14.94 -16.97 -16.45
CA ALA A 185 15.11 -18.43 -16.53
C ALA A 185 15.70 -19.02 -15.22
N LEU A 186 16.47 -18.22 -14.48
CA LEU A 186 17.01 -18.62 -13.17
C LEU A 186 15.99 -18.34 -12.05
N LEU A 187 15.40 -17.15 -12.04
CA LEU A 187 14.51 -16.69 -10.95
C LEU A 187 13.22 -17.51 -10.85
N PHE A 188 12.65 -17.94 -11.99
CA PHE A 188 11.40 -18.69 -11.96
C PHE A 188 11.57 -20.05 -11.26
N PRO A 189 12.47 -20.95 -11.69
CA PRO A 189 12.64 -22.21 -11.01
C PRO A 189 13.20 -22.05 -9.57
N ALA A 190 14.14 -21.13 -9.35
CA ALA A 190 14.64 -20.85 -8.01
C ALA A 190 13.51 -20.35 -7.08
N GLY A 191 12.63 -19.48 -7.58
CA GLY A 191 11.47 -19.00 -6.84
C GLY A 191 10.51 -20.14 -6.46
N ALA A 192 10.31 -21.09 -7.36
CA ALA A 192 9.49 -22.28 -7.06
C ALA A 192 10.12 -23.13 -5.97
N LEU A 193 11.46 -23.33 -6.02
CA LEU A 193 12.19 -24.09 -4.98
C LEU A 193 12.07 -23.41 -3.62
N VAL A 194 12.24 -22.08 -3.57
CA VAL A 194 12.10 -21.31 -2.32
C VAL A 194 10.65 -21.39 -1.82
N ALA A 195 9.64 -21.31 -2.70
CA ALA A 195 8.25 -21.45 -2.33
C ALA A 195 7.96 -22.82 -1.70
N LEU A 196 8.54 -23.90 -2.27
CA LEU A 196 8.40 -25.25 -1.73
C LEU A 196 9.08 -25.37 -0.35
N GLY A 197 10.26 -24.79 -0.19
CA GLY A 197 10.96 -24.71 1.11
C GLY A 197 10.12 -23.95 2.14
N TRP A 198 9.60 -22.78 1.76
CA TRP A 198 8.74 -21.93 2.58
C TRP A 198 7.47 -22.68 3.02
N GLN A 199 6.90 -23.47 2.09
CA GLN A 199 5.73 -24.31 2.37
C GLN A 199 6.08 -25.42 3.39
N LYS A 200 7.26 -26.05 3.29
CA LYS A 200 7.71 -27.06 4.27
C LYS A 200 7.90 -26.44 5.66
N LEU A 201 8.31 -25.18 5.73
CA LEU A 201 8.44 -24.43 6.99
C LEU A 201 7.09 -23.96 7.53
N ARG A 202 5.99 -24.30 6.87
CA ARG A 202 4.60 -23.92 7.23
C ARG A 202 4.41 -22.42 7.34
N GLN A 203 5.14 -21.65 6.55
CA GLN A 203 5.02 -20.18 6.55
C GLN A 203 3.82 -19.75 5.70
N PRO A 204 3.22 -18.59 6.01
CA PRO A 204 2.05 -18.10 5.26
C PRO A 204 2.43 -17.71 3.83
N ASN A 205 1.46 -17.87 2.90
CA ASN A 205 1.57 -17.45 1.50
C ASN A 205 2.89 -17.85 0.82
N PRO A 206 3.27 -19.14 0.85
CA PRO A 206 4.59 -19.56 0.38
C PRO A 206 4.86 -19.22 -1.10
N TRP A 207 3.83 -19.30 -1.95
CA TRP A 207 3.95 -19.07 -3.38
C TRP A 207 4.00 -17.59 -3.77
N LEU A 208 3.71 -16.68 -2.83
CA LEU A 208 3.90 -15.24 -3.01
C LEU A 208 5.21 -14.77 -2.35
N LEU A 209 5.35 -15.04 -1.04
CA LEU A 209 6.44 -14.50 -0.23
C LEU A 209 7.80 -15.12 -0.58
N GLY A 210 7.85 -16.43 -0.85
CA GLY A 210 9.10 -17.09 -1.22
C GLY A 210 9.75 -16.49 -2.46
N PRO A 211 9.03 -16.49 -3.60
CA PRO A 211 9.55 -15.89 -4.83
C PRO A 211 9.83 -14.39 -4.72
N LEU A 212 8.98 -13.66 -3.96
CA LEU A 212 9.17 -12.21 -3.74
C LEU A 212 10.49 -11.94 -3.02
N LEU A 213 10.74 -12.64 -1.89
CA LEU A 213 11.97 -12.44 -1.11
C LEU A 213 13.22 -12.84 -1.90
N LEU A 214 13.14 -13.93 -2.66
CA LEU A 214 14.24 -14.33 -3.53
C LEU A 214 14.54 -13.26 -4.58
N ALA A 215 13.51 -12.85 -5.33
CA ALA A 215 13.67 -11.85 -6.39
C ALA A 215 14.16 -10.51 -5.84
N ALA A 216 13.64 -10.07 -4.68
CA ALA A 216 14.09 -8.86 -4.00
C ALA A 216 15.57 -8.98 -3.56
N GLY A 217 15.95 -10.12 -2.98
CA GLY A 217 17.34 -10.36 -2.56
C GLY A 217 18.32 -10.36 -3.73
N VAL A 218 17.92 -10.98 -4.84
CA VAL A 218 18.74 -11.01 -6.07
C VAL A 218 18.80 -9.60 -6.69
N SER A 219 17.65 -8.91 -6.77
CA SER A 219 17.57 -7.54 -7.33
C SER A 219 18.51 -6.59 -6.54
N LEU A 220 18.49 -6.68 -5.22
CA LEU A 220 19.33 -5.86 -4.34
C LEU A 220 20.80 -6.25 -4.42
N GLY A 221 21.10 -7.55 -4.47
CA GLY A 221 22.48 -8.05 -4.48
C GLY A 221 23.23 -7.77 -5.78
N PHE A 222 22.53 -7.76 -6.90
CA PHE A 222 23.09 -7.56 -8.24
C PHE A 222 22.67 -6.24 -8.88
N ASP A 223 21.94 -5.40 -8.15
CA ASP A 223 21.42 -4.11 -8.62
C ASP A 223 20.65 -4.24 -9.95
N LEU A 224 19.78 -5.24 -10.01
CA LEU A 224 19.06 -5.56 -11.25
C LEU A 224 17.95 -4.53 -11.51
N HIS A 225 17.94 -4.01 -12.73
CA HIS A 225 16.91 -3.10 -13.21
C HIS A 225 16.13 -3.79 -14.34
N ILE A 226 15.57 -4.96 -14.06
CA ILE A 226 14.86 -5.79 -15.04
C ILE A 226 13.39 -5.93 -14.63
N GLY A 227 12.56 -6.22 -15.64
CA GLY A 227 11.12 -6.39 -15.43
C GLY A 227 10.62 -7.71 -16.00
N LEU A 228 9.38 -8.02 -15.69
CA LEU A 228 8.69 -9.16 -16.30
C LEU A 228 8.26 -8.82 -17.73
N PRO A 229 8.17 -9.82 -18.60
CA PRO A 229 7.61 -9.63 -19.94
C PRO A 229 6.22 -9.00 -19.88
N ALA A 230 5.90 -8.18 -20.86
CA ALA A 230 4.61 -7.50 -20.96
C ALA A 230 3.45 -8.51 -20.85
N GLY A 231 2.47 -8.21 -20.02
CA GLY A 231 1.31 -9.07 -19.80
C GLY A 231 1.48 -10.11 -18.71
N SER A 232 2.70 -10.46 -18.29
CA SER A 232 2.92 -11.49 -17.23
C SER A 232 2.20 -11.13 -15.94
N SER A 233 2.29 -9.87 -15.52
CA SER A 233 1.61 -9.38 -14.32
C SER A 233 0.09 -9.53 -14.45
N GLY A 234 -0.46 -9.22 -15.64
CA GLY A 234 -1.89 -9.41 -15.94
C GLY A 234 -2.30 -10.87 -15.84
N VAL A 235 -1.48 -11.80 -16.35
CA VAL A 235 -1.74 -13.25 -16.23
C VAL A 235 -1.77 -13.65 -14.75
N GLY A 236 -0.79 -13.21 -13.96
CA GLY A 236 -0.75 -13.49 -12.53
C GLY A 236 -2.00 -12.96 -11.81
N GLN A 237 -2.39 -11.72 -12.10
CA GLN A 237 -3.58 -11.07 -11.55
C GLN A 237 -4.86 -11.84 -11.93
N TRP A 238 -4.98 -12.23 -13.19
CA TRP A 238 -6.12 -12.99 -13.72
C TRP A 238 -6.30 -14.33 -12.98
N LEU A 239 -5.20 -15.07 -12.79
CA LEU A 239 -5.23 -16.36 -12.09
C LEU A 239 -5.64 -16.19 -10.62
N ILE A 240 -5.08 -15.17 -9.92
CA ILE A 240 -5.41 -14.88 -8.52
C ILE A 240 -6.86 -14.42 -8.42
N GLY A 241 -7.29 -13.49 -9.28
CA GLY A 241 -8.65 -12.92 -9.26
C GLY A 241 -9.70 -14.00 -9.52
N SER A 242 -9.48 -14.86 -10.52
CA SER A 242 -10.39 -15.98 -10.83
C SER A 242 -10.53 -16.93 -9.62
N ALA A 243 -9.42 -17.27 -8.98
CA ALA A 243 -9.42 -18.13 -7.80
C ALA A 243 -10.16 -17.48 -6.62
N LEU A 244 -9.94 -16.18 -6.38
CA LEU A 244 -10.63 -15.43 -5.31
C LEU A 244 -12.14 -15.36 -5.56
N GLY A 245 -12.56 -15.17 -6.82
CA GLY A 245 -13.97 -15.15 -7.20
C GLY A 245 -14.71 -16.43 -6.81
N CYS A 246 -14.00 -17.57 -6.83
CA CYS A 246 -14.57 -18.88 -6.45
C CYS A 246 -14.91 -19.00 -4.96
N HIS A 247 -14.43 -18.11 -4.10
CA HIS A 247 -14.78 -18.14 -2.68
C HIS A 247 -16.20 -17.67 -2.40
N PHE A 248 -16.84 -16.99 -3.36
CA PHE A 248 -18.17 -16.43 -3.22
C PHE A 248 -19.19 -17.30 -3.92
N ASN A 249 -20.33 -17.53 -3.28
CA ASN A 249 -21.47 -18.24 -3.86
C ASN A 249 -22.77 -17.63 -3.32
N ARG A 250 -23.88 -18.02 -3.90
CA ARG A 250 -25.21 -17.50 -3.53
C ARG A 250 -25.53 -17.76 -2.05
N SER A 251 -25.17 -18.93 -1.53
CA SER A 251 -25.42 -19.27 -0.14
C SER A 251 -24.66 -18.39 0.85
N PHE A 252 -23.48 -17.91 0.44
CA PHE A 252 -22.65 -16.96 1.24
C PHE A 252 -23.47 -15.72 1.66
N PHE A 253 -24.18 -15.12 0.70
CA PHE A 253 -24.95 -13.90 0.95
C PHE A 253 -26.31 -14.17 1.59
N ARG A 254 -26.88 -15.37 1.37
CA ARG A 254 -28.22 -15.73 1.88
C ARG A 254 -28.22 -16.29 3.30
N SER A 255 -27.17 -16.99 3.70
CA SER A 255 -27.17 -17.74 4.97
C SER A 255 -27.08 -16.85 6.22
N ALA A 256 -26.52 -15.64 6.11
CA ALA A 256 -26.39 -14.76 7.27
C ALA A 256 -26.30 -13.27 6.83
N PRO A 257 -27.37 -12.70 6.27
CA PRO A 257 -27.28 -11.32 5.73
C PRO A 257 -26.92 -10.30 6.82
N ALA A 258 -27.40 -10.46 8.04
CA ALA A 258 -27.06 -9.58 9.15
C ALA A 258 -25.58 -9.68 9.52
N PHE A 259 -24.99 -10.88 9.48
CA PHE A 259 -23.55 -11.07 9.71
C PHE A 259 -22.71 -10.41 8.59
N VAL A 260 -23.12 -10.61 7.34
CA VAL A 260 -22.43 -10.03 6.17
C VAL A 260 -22.46 -8.50 6.24
N SER A 261 -23.62 -7.88 6.58
CA SER A 261 -23.72 -6.44 6.70
C SER A 261 -22.87 -5.90 7.85
N ARG A 262 -22.82 -6.57 8.99
CA ARG A 262 -21.95 -6.19 10.12
C ARG A 262 -20.48 -6.28 9.75
N THR A 263 -20.08 -7.35 9.06
CA THR A 263 -18.71 -7.53 8.57
C THR A 263 -18.34 -6.44 7.56
N LEU A 264 -19.28 -6.07 6.68
CA LEU A 264 -19.08 -4.95 5.74
C LEU A 264 -18.78 -3.65 6.50
N VAL A 265 -19.61 -3.32 7.49
CA VAL A 265 -19.42 -2.12 8.32
C VAL A 265 -18.06 -2.15 9.04
N CYS A 266 -17.71 -3.30 9.65
CA CYS A 266 -16.41 -3.45 10.31
C CYS A 266 -15.25 -3.26 9.35
N THR A 267 -15.32 -3.84 8.15
CA THR A 267 -14.25 -3.74 7.15
C THR A 267 -14.11 -2.29 6.65
N LEU A 268 -15.23 -1.64 6.33
CA LEU A 268 -15.20 -0.23 5.90
C LEU A 268 -14.66 0.68 7.01
N TRP A 269 -15.06 0.43 8.27
CA TRP A 269 -14.52 1.13 9.43
C TRP A 269 -13.01 0.95 9.53
N MET A 270 -12.51 -0.30 9.41
CA MET A 270 -11.07 -0.59 9.48
C MET A 270 -10.31 0.09 8.33
N MET A 271 -10.87 0.10 7.12
CA MET A 271 -10.27 0.78 5.97
C MET A 271 -10.24 2.31 6.19
N PHE A 272 -11.33 2.87 6.71
CA PHE A 272 -11.41 4.29 7.03
C PHE A 272 -10.40 4.65 8.15
N ALA A 273 -10.32 3.84 9.20
CA ALA A 273 -9.36 4.04 10.29
C ALA A 273 -7.90 3.96 9.78
N ALA A 274 -7.63 3.03 8.86
CA ALA A 274 -6.30 2.90 8.25
C ALA A 274 -5.96 4.14 7.39
N ALA A 275 -6.93 4.62 6.60
CA ALA A 275 -6.75 5.82 5.77
C ALA A 275 -6.52 7.06 6.66
N LEU A 276 -7.33 7.22 7.72
CA LEU A 276 -7.18 8.32 8.68
C LEU A 276 -5.82 8.26 9.39
N ALA A 277 -5.39 7.06 9.79
CA ALA A 277 -4.08 6.87 10.41
C ALA A 277 -2.95 7.24 9.43
N ALA A 278 -3.09 6.87 8.15
CA ALA A 278 -2.10 7.20 7.12
C ALA A 278 -2.03 8.71 6.90
N GLU A 279 -3.17 9.39 6.82
CA GLU A 279 -3.23 10.86 6.67
C GLU A 279 -2.62 11.57 7.89
N LEU A 280 -2.98 11.13 9.08
CA LEU A 280 -2.46 11.69 10.34
C LEU A 280 -0.94 11.50 10.43
N LEU A 281 -0.45 10.32 10.08
CA LEU A 281 0.99 10.03 10.05
C LEU A 281 1.70 10.86 8.97
N GLY A 282 1.09 11.02 7.83
CA GLY A 282 1.57 11.90 6.74
C GLY A 282 1.70 13.35 7.23
N TRP A 283 0.70 13.82 7.91
CA TRP A 283 0.68 15.16 8.48
C TRP A 283 1.77 15.32 9.57
N LEU A 284 1.87 14.37 10.43
CA LEU A 284 2.93 14.34 11.45
C LEU A 284 4.35 14.29 10.87
N UNK A 285 4.42 13.68 9.94
CA UNK A 285 5.70 13.60 9.30
C UNK A 285 6.04 14.86 8.61
N UNK A 286 5.02 15.65 8.21
CA UNK A 286 5.24 16.90 7.63
C UNK A 286 5.56 17.90 8.69
N UNK A 287 5.08 17.72 9.72
CA UNK A 287 5.32 18.54 10.80
C UNK A 287 6.66 18.29 11.45
N UNK A 288 7.04 17.21 11.40
CA UNK A 288 8.29 16.84 11.91
C UNK A 288 9.43 17.23 11.03
N UNK A 289 9.15 17.17 9.90
CA UNK A 289 10.10 17.61 8.92
C UNK A 289 10.22 19.12 8.88
N UNK A 290 9.29 19.69 9.13
CA UNK A 290 9.31 21.10 9.19
C UNK A 290 9.93 21.58 10.47
N UNK A 291 9.82 20.87 11.33
CA UNK A 291 10.47 21.16 12.52
C UNK A 291 11.94 20.90 12.51
N UNK A 292 12.19 20.00 11.88
CA UNK A 292 13.56 19.67 11.71
C UNK A 292 14.27 20.63 10.78
N UNK A 293 13.61 21.07 9.96
CA UNK A 293 14.13 22.05 9.07
C UNK A 293 14.23 23.41 9.75
N UNK A 294 13.50 23.55 10.49
CA UNK A 294 13.55 24.74 11.22
C UNK A 294 14.63 24.68 12.29
N UNK A 295 14.78 23.69 12.70
CA UNK A 295 15.82 23.50 13.60
C UNK A 295 17.18 23.52 12.97
N UNK A 296 17.19 23.07 11.97
CA UNK A 296 18.41 23.14 11.25
C UNK A 296 18.74 24.52 10.75
N UNK A 297 17.85 25.18 10.53
CA UNK A 297 18.05 26.51 10.16
C UNK A 297 18.42 27.39 11.32
N UNK A 298 17.99 27.01 12.20
CA UNK A 298 18.33 27.73 13.35
C UNK A 298 19.77 27.46 13.81
N HIS A 299 20.34 26.37 13.70
CA HIS A 299 21.73 25.98 14.05
C HIS A 299 22.77 26.63 13.14
N ARG A 300 22.50 26.65 11.90
CA ARG A 300 23.43 27.30 10.93
C ARG A 300 23.58 28.80 11.16
N ARG A 301 22.55 29.48 11.65
CA ARG A 301 22.64 30.92 11.98
C ARG A 301 23.35 31.16 13.31
N ALA A 302 23.42 30.14 14.19
CA ALA A 302 24.11 30.24 15.46
C ALA A 302 25.63 29.94 15.35
N GLU A 303 26.04 29.30 14.24
CA GLU A 303 27.46 29.12 13.96
C GLU A 303 28.05 30.48 13.56
N PRO A 304 28.95 31.07 14.37
CA PRO A 304 29.57 32.35 14.00
C PRO A 304 30.41 32.12 12.75
N ASP A 305 30.20 33.01 11.79
CA ASP A 305 30.95 32.96 10.52
C ASP A 305 32.45 32.87 10.83
N ARG A 306 33.06 31.77 10.44
CA ARG A 306 34.50 31.53 10.61
C ARG A 306 35.33 32.64 9.98
N ARG A 307 34.78 33.34 8.97
CA ARG A 307 35.42 34.50 8.35
C ARG A 307 35.43 35.72 9.27
N SER A 308 34.33 35.94 10.04
CA SER A 308 34.25 37.03 11.01
C SER A 308 35.13 36.77 12.23
N LEU A 309 35.24 35.48 12.66
CA LEU A 309 36.16 35.08 13.73
C LEU A 309 37.63 35.20 13.28
N ALA A 310 37.94 34.86 12.04
CA ALA A 310 39.28 35.00 11.48
C ALA A 310 39.65 36.50 11.32
N ALA A 311 38.66 37.34 10.94
CA ALA A 311 38.84 38.77 10.85
C ALA A 311 39.03 39.42 12.24
N LEU A 312 38.29 38.95 13.25
CA LEU A 312 38.45 39.38 14.65
C LEU A 312 39.78 38.90 15.23
N GLY A 313 40.24 37.71 14.88
CA GLY A 313 41.55 37.18 15.25
C GLY A 313 42.68 38.00 14.63
N ALA A 314 42.56 38.40 13.35
CA ALA A 314 43.52 39.25 12.65
C ALA A 314 43.52 40.69 13.18
N ALA A 315 42.37 41.21 13.61
CA ALA A 315 42.27 42.53 14.26
C ALA A 315 42.79 42.48 15.69
N GLY A 316 42.58 41.36 16.42
CA GLY A 316 43.07 41.15 17.79
C GLY A 316 44.62 41.14 17.89
N HIS A 317 45.29 40.63 16.84
CA HIS A 317 46.76 40.65 16.79
C HIS A 317 47.34 42.07 16.57
N ARG A 318 46.50 43.03 16.11
CA ARG A 318 46.97 44.45 15.95
C ARG A 318 46.70 45.30 17.19
N LEU A 319 45.90 44.80 18.17
CA LEU A 319 45.51 45.53 19.36
C LEU A 319 46.01 44.93 20.68
N ALA A 320 46.97 43.98 20.61
CA ALA A 320 47.55 43.38 21.80
C ALA A 320 48.54 44.37 22.49
N GLY A 321 48.00 45.52 22.88
CA GLY A 321 48.76 46.54 23.54
C GLY A 321 48.00 47.35 24.58
N THR A 322 46.78 47.00 24.94
CA THR A 322 46.11 47.66 26.07
C THR A 322 45.08 46.74 26.72
N GLU A 323 45.10 46.78 28.01
CA GLU A 323 44.45 45.94 29.01
C GLU A 323 42.93 45.78 28.93
N ALA A 324 42.56 44.61 29.39
CA ALA A 324 41.36 44.26 30.18
C ALA A 324 40.03 44.99 29.94
N ILE A 325 39.03 44.23 29.58
CA ILE A 325 37.73 44.30 30.27
C ILE A 325 37.03 42.95 30.03
N ALA A 326 36.85 42.15 31.12
CA ALA A 326 35.91 41.06 31.20
C ALA A 326 34.49 41.64 31.34
N GLY A 327 33.55 41.18 30.59
CA GLY A 327 32.16 41.55 30.86
C GLY A 327 31.15 41.30 29.74
N ALA A 328 30.34 40.31 29.96
CA ALA A 328 28.94 40.24 29.55
C ALA A 328 28.64 40.21 28.03
N VAL A 329 28.26 39.04 27.55
CA VAL A 329 27.40 38.88 26.36
C VAL A 329 26.08 39.66 26.63
N PRO A 330 25.76 40.70 25.86
CA PRO A 330 24.53 41.45 26.11
C PRO A 330 23.30 40.63 25.80
N ARG A 331 22.41 40.49 26.76
CA ARG A 331 21.07 39.83 26.63
C ARG A 331 20.23 40.41 25.49
N ARG A 332 20.63 41.56 24.93
CA ARG A 332 19.94 42.24 23.82
C ARG A 332 20.07 41.51 22.45
N ALA A 333 21.01 40.58 22.31
CA ALA A 333 21.19 39.86 21.03
C ALA A 333 20.30 38.65 20.90
N VAL A 334 19.73 38.14 22.00
CA VAL A 334 18.93 36.90 22.01
C VAL A 334 17.43 37.20 21.81
N LEU A 335 16.97 38.38 22.24
CA LEU A 335 15.53 38.73 22.14
C LEU A 335 14.99 38.78 20.70
N PRO A 336 15.68 39.41 19.72
CA PRO A 336 15.16 39.45 18.35
C PRO A 336 15.13 38.07 17.68
N LEU A 337 16.02 37.16 18.06
CA LEU A 337 16.04 35.79 17.52
C LEU A 337 14.86 34.95 18.05
N LEU A 338 14.48 35.16 19.31
CA LEU A 338 13.30 34.48 19.89
C LEU A 338 12.00 35.03 19.29
N GLU A 339 11.97 36.34 19.01
CA GLU A 339 10.80 36.98 18.42
C GLU A 339 10.61 36.57 16.95
N GLU A 340 11.70 36.42 16.22
CA GLU A 340 11.69 35.95 14.83
C GLU A 340 11.31 34.46 14.74
N ALA A 341 11.82 33.64 15.66
CA ALA A 341 11.41 32.20 15.77
C ALA A 341 9.90 32.10 16.10
N ARG A 342 9.40 32.98 16.96
CA ARG A 342 7.97 33.04 17.30
C ARG A 342 7.12 33.49 16.10
N ARG A 343 7.59 34.42 15.29
CA ARG A 343 6.92 34.84 14.05
C ARG A 343 6.92 33.72 12.99
N LEU A 344 8.00 33.00 12.88
CA LEU A 344 8.11 31.86 11.95
C LEU A 344 7.21 30.69 12.37
N ILE A 345 7.11 30.49 13.63
CA ILE A 345 6.18 29.49 14.18
C ILE A 345 4.73 29.86 13.92
N UNK A 346 4.46 30.91 14.04
CA UNK A 346 3.18 31.45 13.78
C UNK A 346 2.84 31.47 12.32
N UNK A 347 3.74 31.72 11.65
CA UNK A 347 3.63 31.64 10.24
C UNK A 347 3.42 30.25 9.79
N UNK A 348 4.03 29.49 10.32
CA UNK A 348 3.86 28.14 10.07
C UNK A 348 2.52 27.58 10.54
N UNK A 349 2.16 28.14 11.40
CA UNK A 349 0.90 27.83 11.92
C UNK A 349 -0.21 28.44 11.10
N UNK A 350 0.05 29.40 10.68
CA UNK A 350 -0.84 30.11 9.83
C UNK A 350 -0.87 29.51 8.44
N UNK A 351 0.10 29.15 8.10
CA UNK A 351 0.19 28.46 6.87
C UNK A 351 -0.48 27.11 6.91
N UNK A 352 -0.45 26.65 7.86
CA UNK A 352 -1.14 25.47 8.03
C UNK A 352 -2.64 25.61 8.19
N UNK A 353 -2.86 26.54 8.48
CA UNK A 353 -4.21 26.87 8.67
C UNK A 353 -4.82 27.54 7.48
N SER A 354 -4.15 27.97 6.58
CA SER A 354 -4.65 28.71 5.41
C SER A 354 -4.46 27.99 4.06
N SER A 355 -4.24 26.72 4.01
CA SER A 355 -4.27 25.97 2.74
C SER A 355 -5.71 25.84 2.26
N PRO A 356 -6.13 26.58 1.23
CA PRO A 356 -7.46 26.40 0.66
C PRO A 356 -7.52 25.03 -0.05
N PRO A 357 -8.67 24.39 -0.09
CA PRO A 357 -8.83 23.19 -0.90
C PRO A 357 -8.49 23.55 -2.35
N ARG A 358 -7.62 22.77 -2.97
CA ARG A 358 -7.23 22.95 -4.38
C ARG A 358 -8.46 22.83 -5.26
N ALA A 359 -9.06 23.98 -5.55
CA ALA A 359 -10.10 24.07 -6.57
C ALA A 359 -9.42 23.92 -7.94
N GLY A 360 -10.01 23.06 -8.74
CA GLY A 360 -9.45 22.66 -10.02
C GLY A 360 -9.17 23.81 -10.98
N PHE A 361 -8.04 23.67 -11.61
CA PHE A 361 -7.58 24.57 -12.66
C PHE A 361 -8.31 24.19 -13.96
N PHE A 362 -9.45 24.84 -14.22
CA PHE A 362 -10.06 24.85 -15.54
C PHE A 362 -10.08 26.30 -16.02
N SER A 363 -9.12 26.69 -16.82
CA SER A 363 -9.18 27.88 -17.63
C SER A 363 -8.48 27.58 -18.96
N GLY A 364 -9.29 27.11 -19.89
CA GLY A 364 -8.86 27.01 -21.27
C GLY A 364 -8.98 28.38 -21.93
N ARG A 365 -7.88 28.96 -22.36
CA ARG A 365 -7.89 30.04 -23.32
C ARG A 365 -7.58 29.46 -24.69
N GLY A 366 -8.58 29.45 -25.54
CA GLY A 366 -8.41 29.11 -26.95
C GLY A 366 -7.60 30.18 -27.66
N GLN A 367 -6.50 29.79 -28.27
CA GLN A 367 -5.86 30.62 -29.29
C GLN A 367 -6.40 30.17 -30.66
N ARG A 368 -7.13 31.09 -31.29
CA ARG A 368 -7.53 30.96 -32.70
C ARG A 368 -6.31 31.25 -33.57
N HIS A 369 -5.82 30.23 -34.23
CA HIS A 369 -4.94 30.47 -35.39
C HIS A 369 -5.79 30.45 -36.65
N THR A 370 -5.95 31.60 -37.24
CA THR A 370 -6.48 31.79 -38.60
C THR A 370 -5.39 31.37 -39.60
N ALA A 371 -5.66 30.34 -40.35
CA ALA A 371 -4.88 30.03 -41.55
C ALA A 371 -5.74 30.35 -42.77
N ALA A 372 -5.23 31.18 -43.63
CA ALA A 372 -5.83 31.52 -44.89
C ALA A 372 -5.55 30.43 -45.97
N PRO A 373 -6.45 30.24 -46.93
CA PRO A 373 -6.24 29.24 -47.97
C PRO A 373 -5.45 29.85 -49.14
N THR A 374 -4.53 29.10 -49.69
CA THR A 374 -4.03 29.35 -51.02
C THR A 374 -4.07 28.04 -51.83
N MET A 375 -4.85 28.09 -52.90
CA MET A 375 -4.92 27.32 -54.15
C MET A 375 -4.65 25.81 -54.06
#